data_68b6f7214f116284eca739bf08e73cd2
#
_entry.id   68b6f7214f116284eca739bf08e73cd2
#
_cell.length_a   1.000
_cell.length_b   1.000
_cell.length_c   1.000
_cell.angle_alpha   90.00
_cell.angle_beta   90.00
_cell.angle_gamma   90.00
#
_symmetry.space_group_name_H-M   'P 1'
#
loop_
_entity.id
_entity.type
_entity.pdbx_description
1 polymer ?
#
loop_
_entity_poly.entity_id
_entity_poly.type
_entity_poly.pdbx_seq_one_letter_code
_entity_poly.pdbx_strand_id
1 'polypeptide(L)'
;MSQGKETTVLVLSLLVTAGIAGGGYWFFSQQSKPTQSPTSTAAPEATSPTATKTSAPTPTSLNFDTSLPNPNVLEIDGSTTMVTLIKELRTAYSQVNPNIPTTFGLPDGKPNGSSQGLQNLISGSISIAATSRPLKAAEAQAGVQLVPIAKDAIAVVVGINNPFKGNLTKEQVRDIYQGKITNWSQVGGTNQPIKVIN
;
A
#
# COMPACT_ATOMS: atom_id res chain seq x y z
N MET A 1 -11.36 37.49 31.86
CA MET A 1 -10.11 36.73 32.09
C MET A 1 -9.98 35.53 31.14
N SER A 2 -10.18 35.72 29.85
CA SER A 2 -10.14 34.59 28.86
C SER A 2 -9.06 34.74 27.78
N GLN A 3 -8.57 35.94 27.51
CA GLN A 3 -7.63 36.16 26.39
C GLN A 3 -6.21 35.61 26.60
N GLY A 4 -5.74 35.41 27.83
CA GLY A 4 -4.38 34.92 28.10
C GLY A 4 -4.16 33.43 27.79
N LYS A 5 -5.21 32.58 27.82
CA LYS A 5 -5.10 31.15 27.57
C LYS A 5 -5.06 30.81 26.09
N GLU A 6 -5.79 31.54 25.26
CA GLU A 6 -5.80 31.31 23.81
C GLU A 6 -4.47 31.75 23.16
N THR A 7 -3.86 32.82 23.61
CA THR A 7 -2.54 33.26 23.12
C THR A 7 -1.45 32.24 23.47
N THR A 8 -1.52 31.64 24.68
CA THR A 8 -0.54 30.65 25.13
C THR A 8 -0.66 29.35 24.30
N VAL A 9 -1.87 28.92 23.98
CA VAL A 9 -2.10 27.70 23.14
C VAL A 9 -1.62 27.95 21.71
N LEU A 10 -1.87 29.14 21.14
CA LEU A 10 -1.41 29.50 19.80
C LEU A 10 0.12 29.57 19.70
N VAL A 11 0.77 30.16 20.67
CA VAL A 11 2.25 30.25 20.72
C VAL A 11 2.86 28.86 20.90
N LEU A 12 2.27 28.02 21.75
CA LEU A 12 2.77 26.65 21.95
C LEU A 12 2.59 25.77 20.70
N SER A 13 1.48 25.91 19.99
CA SER A 13 1.24 25.16 18.73
C SER A 13 2.20 25.61 17.64
N LEU A 14 2.51 26.90 17.56
CA LEU A 14 3.44 27.45 16.56
C LEU A 14 4.89 27.00 16.81
N LEU A 15 5.31 26.92 18.09
CA LEU A 15 6.63 26.42 18.49
C LEU A 15 6.79 24.92 18.22
N VAL A 16 5.74 24.09 18.43
CA VAL A 16 5.77 22.66 18.13
C VAL A 16 5.86 22.45 16.62
N THR A 17 5.11 23.20 15.81
CA THR A 17 5.14 23.08 14.35
C THR A 17 6.49 23.51 13.77
N ALA A 18 7.08 24.58 14.28
CA ALA A 18 8.42 25.03 13.88
C ALA A 18 9.53 24.04 14.28
N GLY A 19 9.39 23.39 15.46
CA GLY A 19 10.32 22.36 15.94
C GLY A 19 10.32 21.10 15.07
N ILE A 20 9.15 20.66 14.63
CA ILE A 20 9.01 19.46 13.74
C ILE A 20 9.58 19.77 12.34
N ALA A 21 9.28 20.93 11.77
CA ALA A 21 9.79 21.33 10.45
C ALA A 21 11.31 21.56 10.45
N GLY A 22 11.85 22.22 11.50
CA GLY A 22 13.30 22.48 11.63
C GLY A 22 14.11 21.23 11.95
N GLY A 23 13.62 20.37 12.86
CA GLY A 23 14.27 19.12 13.23
C GLY A 23 14.29 18.10 12.10
N GLY A 24 13.20 17.97 11.35
CA GLY A 24 13.10 17.09 10.19
C GLY A 24 14.04 17.50 9.06
N TYR A 25 14.14 18.80 8.76
CA TYR A 25 15.05 19.32 7.75
C TYR A 25 16.53 19.14 8.13
N TRP A 26 16.89 19.37 9.40
CA TRP A 26 18.24 19.17 9.90
C TRP A 26 18.68 17.70 9.87
N PHE A 27 17.80 16.77 10.26
CA PHE A 27 18.05 15.33 10.20
C PHE A 27 18.25 14.83 8.77
N PHE A 28 17.42 15.29 7.83
CA PHE A 28 17.53 14.91 6.44
C PHE A 28 18.77 15.47 5.73
N SER A 29 19.20 16.68 6.08
CA SER A 29 20.38 17.33 5.50
C SER A 29 21.70 16.69 5.96
N GLN A 30 21.74 16.01 7.09
CA GLN A 30 22.93 15.28 7.56
C GLN A 30 23.17 13.95 6.84
N GLN A 31 22.15 13.34 6.24
CA GLN A 31 22.30 12.09 5.48
C GLN A 31 22.90 12.27 4.07
N SER A 32 23.10 13.50 3.62
CA SER A 32 23.52 13.81 2.25
C SER A 32 25.00 14.19 2.10
N LYS A 33 25.85 13.98 3.11
CA LYS A 33 27.30 14.24 2.98
C LYS A 33 28.01 12.98 2.47
N PRO A 34 28.69 13.02 1.32
CA PRO A 34 29.49 11.91 0.86
C PRO A 34 30.74 11.78 1.72
N THR A 35 30.87 10.69 2.44
CA THR A 35 32.09 10.31 3.15
C THR A 35 33.09 9.79 2.12
N GLN A 36 34.22 10.50 1.96
CA GLN A 36 35.35 10.02 1.17
C GLN A 36 35.99 8.82 1.90
N SER A 37 36.07 7.69 1.22
CA SER A 37 36.75 6.49 1.69
C SER A 37 38.24 6.60 1.52
N PRO A 38 39.08 6.12 2.46
CA PRO A 38 40.51 5.88 2.21
C PRO A 38 40.69 4.62 1.38
N THR A 39 41.62 4.71 0.44
CA THR A 39 42.14 3.65 -0.44
C THR A 39 42.66 2.47 0.37
N SER A 40 42.17 1.27 0.13
CA SER A 40 42.84 0.02 0.52
C SER A 40 42.53 -1.12 -0.46
N THR A 41 43.59 -1.54 -1.13
CA THR A 41 44.02 -2.88 -1.59
C THR A 41 42.97 -3.95 -1.93
N ALA A 42 43.10 -4.44 -3.16
CA ALA A 42 42.35 -5.47 -3.86
C ALA A 42 42.09 -6.77 -3.07
N ALA A 43 40.89 -7.27 -3.15
CA ALA A 43 40.50 -8.68 -3.01
C ALA A 43 39.24 -8.95 -3.89
N PRO A 44 38.98 -10.20 -4.31
CA PRO A 44 38.39 -10.50 -5.62
C PRO A 44 36.90 -10.23 -5.74
N GLU A 45 36.55 -9.85 -6.94
CA GLU A 45 35.26 -9.49 -7.52
C GLU A 45 34.19 -10.56 -7.26
N ALA A 46 33.25 -10.25 -6.36
CA ALA A 46 31.96 -10.94 -6.27
C ALA A 46 30.96 -10.19 -7.17
N THR A 47 30.60 -10.83 -8.26
CA THR A 47 29.61 -10.34 -9.22
C THR A 47 28.27 -10.04 -8.51
N SER A 48 27.96 -8.75 -8.33
CA SER A 48 26.63 -8.29 -7.94
C SER A 48 25.62 -8.63 -9.02
N PRO A 49 24.47 -9.22 -8.70
CA PRO A 49 23.40 -9.37 -9.68
C PRO A 49 22.89 -7.98 -10.08
N THR A 50 23.04 -7.66 -11.35
CA THR A 50 22.46 -6.48 -12.00
C THR A 50 20.97 -6.44 -11.70
N ALA A 51 20.54 -5.45 -10.92
CA ALA A 51 19.15 -5.14 -10.71
C ALA A 51 18.54 -4.75 -12.07
N THR A 52 17.84 -5.66 -12.70
CA THR A 52 17.01 -5.39 -13.87
C THR A 52 16.00 -4.31 -13.47
N LYS A 53 16.21 -3.09 -13.97
CA LYS A 53 15.22 -2.03 -13.87
C LYS A 53 13.98 -2.50 -14.62
N THR A 54 13.02 -3.06 -13.90
CA THR A 54 11.67 -3.25 -14.42
C THR A 54 11.11 -1.85 -14.71
N SER A 55 11.08 -1.48 -15.97
CA SER A 55 10.42 -0.26 -16.44
C SER A 55 9.00 -0.24 -15.91
N ALA A 56 8.63 0.86 -15.25
CA ALA A 56 7.25 1.10 -14.87
C ALA A 56 6.38 0.97 -16.13
N PRO A 57 5.20 0.32 -16.06
CA PRO A 57 4.29 0.27 -17.19
C PRO A 57 3.97 1.71 -17.58
N THR A 58 4.18 2.02 -18.86
CA THR A 58 3.75 3.29 -19.48
C THR A 58 2.27 3.44 -19.18
N PRO A 59 1.79 4.62 -18.72
CA PRO A 59 0.38 4.82 -18.51
C PRO A 59 -0.34 4.64 -19.85
N THR A 60 -1.05 3.54 -19.99
CA THR A 60 -1.98 3.34 -21.10
C THR A 60 -2.99 4.46 -21.00
N SER A 61 -3.14 5.26 -22.05
CA SER A 61 -4.19 6.28 -22.11
C SER A 61 -5.53 5.56 -21.98
N LEU A 62 -6.18 5.74 -20.83
CA LEU A 62 -7.50 5.19 -20.58
C LEU A 62 -8.50 6.07 -21.32
N ASN A 63 -9.10 5.54 -22.36
CA ASN A 63 -10.24 6.18 -23.03
C ASN A 63 -11.48 5.93 -22.15
N PHE A 64 -11.84 6.92 -21.35
CA PHE A 64 -13.11 6.90 -20.64
C PHE A 64 -14.23 7.37 -21.56
N ASP A 65 -15.33 6.62 -21.60
CA ASP A 65 -16.56 7.09 -22.22
C ASP A 65 -17.21 8.11 -21.29
N THR A 66 -17.05 9.39 -21.62
CA THR A 66 -17.65 10.50 -20.86
C THR A 66 -19.06 10.85 -21.32
N SER A 67 -19.63 10.11 -22.26
CA SER A 67 -21.00 10.31 -22.76
C SER A 67 -22.07 9.70 -21.84
N LEU A 68 -21.66 8.80 -20.93
CA LEU A 68 -22.59 8.18 -20.00
C LEU A 68 -23.04 9.17 -18.92
N PRO A 69 -24.34 9.19 -18.58
CA PRO A 69 -24.83 10.06 -17.53
C PRO A 69 -24.23 9.69 -16.16
N ASN A 70 -23.95 10.70 -15.36
CA ASN A 70 -23.50 10.48 -13.99
C ASN A 70 -24.58 9.72 -13.19
N PRO A 71 -24.19 8.73 -12.35
CA PRO A 71 -25.12 8.06 -11.47
C PRO A 71 -25.63 9.02 -10.38
N ASN A 72 -26.84 8.78 -9.88
CA ASN A 72 -27.38 9.54 -8.74
C ASN A 72 -26.56 9.30 -7.45
N VAL A 73 -25.99 8.12 -7.31
CA VAL A 73 -25.10 7.71 -6.21
C VAL A 73 -23.95 6.93 -6.82
N LEU A 74 -22.72 7.26 -6.44
CA LEU A 74 -21.54 6.50 -6.84
C LEU A 74 -21.32 5.38 -5.83
N GLU A 75 -21.77 4.18 -6.18
CA GLU A 75 -21.67 2.99 -5.35
C GLU A 75 -20.32 2.30 -5.58
N ILE A 76 -19.57 2.10 -4.50
CA ILE A 76 -18.25 1.49 -4.50
C ILE A 76 -18.27 0.28 -3.58
N ASP A 77 -17.64 -0.82 -3.96
CA ASP A 77 -17.43 -1.98 -3.09
C ASP A 77 -16.10 -2.65 -3.43
N GLY A 78 -15.65 -3.61 -2.65
CA GLY A 78 -14.48 -4.41 -2.99
C GLY A 78 -13.48 -4.64 -1.85
N SER A 79 -12.21 -4.41 -2.12
CA SER A 79 -11.11 -4.81 -1.25
C SER A 79 -11.16 -4.18 0.14
N THR A 80 -11.07 -5.02 1.16
CA THR A 80 -10.97 -4.60 2.57
C THR A 80 -9.65 -3.88 2.88
N THR A 81 -8.58 -4.17 2.14
CA THR A 81 -7.28 -3.50 2.33
C THR A 81 -7.26 -2.07 1.80
N MET A 82 -8.22 -1.71 0.95
CA MET A 82 -8.34 -0.38 0.37
C MET A 82 -9.26 0.57 1.15
N VAL A 83 -9.80 0.15 2.29
CA VAL A 83 -10.78 0.95 3.09
C VAL A 83 -10.29 2.36 3.36
N THR A 84 -9.07 2.51 3.88
CA THR A 84 -8.51 3.83 4.21
C THR A 84 -8.34 4.69 2.96
N LEU A 85 -7.76 4.14 1.90
CA LEU A 85 -7.57 4.86 0.63
C LEU A 85 -8.91 5.31 0.03
N ILE A 86 -9.89 4.42 -0.04
CA ILE A 86 -11.22 4.74 -0.60
C ILE A 86 -11.92 5.81 0.25
N LYS A 87 -11.79 5.77 1.57
CA LYS A 87 -12.35 6.80 2.46
C LYS A 87 -11.78 8.18 2.12
N GLU A 88 -10.45 8.31 1.97
CA GLU A 88 -9.81 9.58 1.61
C GLU A 88 -10.22 10.06 0.22
N LEU A 89 -10.24 9.16 -0.77
CA LEU A 89 -10.68 9.48 -2.13
C LEU A 89 -12.13 9.95 -2.16
N ARG A 90 -13.04 9.31 -1.42
CA ARG A 90 -14.44 9.73 -1.31
C ARG A 90 -14.58 11.10 -0.67
N THR A 91 -13.81 11.37 0.37
CA THR A 91 -13.77 12.70 1.02
C THR A 91 -13.33 13.77 0.04
N ALA A 92 -12.24 13.54 -0.70
CA ALA A 92 -11.78 14.49 -1.71
C ALA A 92 -12.78 14.65 -2.87
N TYR A 93 -13.39 13.55 -3.33
CA TYR A 93 -14.38 13.56 -4.39
C TYR A 93 -15.61 14.38 -4.02
N SER A 94 -16.13 14.26 -2.78
CA SER A 94 -17.30 14.99 -2.31
C SER A 94 -17.08 16.51 -2.25
N GLN A 95 -15.84 16.97 -2.11
CA GLN A 95 -15.49 18.39 -2.15
C GLN A 95 -15.61 18.97 -3.57
N VAL A 96 -15.30 18.16 -4.58
CA VAL A 96 -15.33 18.57 -5.99
C VAL A 96 -16.70 18.29 -6.63
N ASN A 97 -17.40 17.27 -6.18
CA ASN A 97 -18.68 16.81 -6.71
C ASN A 97 -19.73 16.66 -5.58
N PRO A 98 -20.18 17.74 -4.94
CA PRO A 98 -21.06 17.67 -3.77
C PRO A 98 -22.45 17.11 -4.09
N ASN A 99 -22.87 17.13 -5.34
CA ASN A 99 -24.19 16.65 -5.80
C ASN A 99 -24.24 15.14 -6.07
N ILE A 100 -23.11 14.44 -6.03
CA ILE A 100 -23.04 13.00 -6.28
C ILE A 100 -22.55 12.31 -5.00
N PRO A 101 -23.46 11.80 -4.15
CA PRO A 101 -23.09 11.08 -2.95
C PRO A 101 -22.36 9.79 -3.29
N THR A 102 -21.47 9.37 -2.41
CA THR A 102 -20.69 8.12 -2.58
C THR A 102 -20.96 7.16 -1.44
N THR A 103 -21.06 5.86 -1.73
CA THR A 103 -21.13 4.79 -0.73
C THR A 103 -19.90 3.87 -0.86
N PHE A 104 -19.58 3.12 0.18
CA PHE A 104 -18.54 2.09 0.12
C PHE A 104 -18.93 0.88 0.97
N GLY A 105 -19.02 -0.28 0.31
CA GLY A 105 -19.49 -1.52 0.91
C GLY A 105 -21.01 -1.69 0.89
N LEU A 106 -21.48 -2.81 0.38
CA LEU A 106 -22.90 -3.15 0.27
C LEU A 106 -23.24 -4.40 1.09
N PRO A 107 -24.44 -4.45 1.71
CA PRO A 107 -25.42 -3.37 1.85
C PRO A 107 -25.18 -2.49 3.08
N ASP A 108 -24.27 -2.89 3.98
CA ASP A 108 -24.17 -2.39 5.36
C ASP A 108 -22.94 -1.47 5.60
N GLY A 109 -22.30 -0.99 4.54
CA GLY A 109 -21.11 -0.15 4.63
C GLY A 109 -19.82 -0.93 4.89
N LYS A 110 -19.87 -2.26 4.81
CA LYS A 110 -18.69 -3.13 4.93
C LYS A 110 -18.26 -3.63 3.55
N PRO A 111 -16.98 -3.50 3.19
CA PRO A 111 -16.50 -3.99 1.91
C PRO A 111 -16.48 -5.52 1.88
N ASN A 112 -16.87 -6.08 0.75
CA ASN A 112 -17.08 -7.52 0.56
C ASN A 112 -15.84 -8.27 0.01
N GLY A 113 -14.70 -7.57 -0.13
CA GLY A 113 -13.48 -8.10 -0.72
C GLY A 113 -13.45 -7.96 -2.24
N SER A 114 -12.22 -8.03 -2.81
CA SER A 114 -11.99 -7.78 -4.25
C SER A 114 -12.84 -8.66 -5.17
N SER A 115 -13.02 -9.93 -4.83
CA SER A 115 -13.77 -10.86 -5.70
C SER A 115 -15.25 -10.55 -5.74
N GLN A 116 -15.87 -10.27 -4.59
CA GLN A 116 -17.29 -9.93 -4.55
C GLN A 116 -17.54 -8.54 -5.15
N GLY A 117 -16.68 -7.56 -4.86
CA GLY A 117 -16.78 -6.24 -5.48
C GLY A 117 -16.75 -6.31 -7.01
N LEU A 118 -15.86 -7.11 -7.59
CA LEU A 118 -15.81 -7.31 -9.05
C LEU A 118 -17.07 -8.02 -9.59
N GLN A 119 -17.64 -8.97 -8.85
CA GLN A 119 -18.91 -9.59 -9.23
C GLN A 119 -20.08 -8.57 -9.18
N ASN A 120 -20.12 -7.75 -8.14
CA ASN A 120 -21.14 -6.68 -8.01
C ASN A 120 -21.02 -5.65 -9.14
N LEU A 121 -19.79 -5.32 -9.59
CA LEU A 121 -19.57 -4.46 -10.75
C LEU A 121 -20.09 -5.10 -12.04
N ILE A 122 -19.75 -6.37 -12.28
CA ILE A 122 -20.19 -7.12 -13.49
C ILE A 122 -21.71 -7.26 -13.54
N SER A 123 -22.37 -7.43 -12.40
CA SER A 123 -23.83 -7.49 -12.30
C SER A 123 -24.52 -6.11 -12.39
N GLY A 124 -23.76 -5.03 -12.44
CA GLY A 124 -24.32 -3.66 -12.45
C GLY A 124 -24.87 -3.18 -11.11
N SER A 125 -24.56 -3.90 -10.01
CA SER A 125 -25.01 -3.51 -8.66
C SER A 125 -24.21 -2.36 -8.06
N ILE A 126 -23.05 -2.05 -8.61
CA ILE A 126 -22.17 -0.95 -8.20
C ILE A 126 -21.54 -0.29 -9.42
N SER A 127 -21.06 0.94 -9.23
CA SER A 127 -20.40 1.73 -10.28
C SER A 127 -18.88 1.49 -10.35
N ILE A 128 -18.22 1.22 -9.20
CA ILE A 128 -16.78 1.05 -9.10
C ILE A 128 -16.44 -0.12 -8.18
N ALA A 129 -15.58 -1.03 -8.63
CA ALA A 129 -15.00 -2.06 -7.78
C ALA A 129 -13.56 -1.70 -7.36
N ALA A 130 -13.30 -1.61 -6.06
CA ALA A 130 -11.95 -1.49 -5.53
C ALA A 130 -11.29 -2.88 -5.46
N THR A 131 -10.13 -3.05 -6.11
CA THR A 131 -9.42 -4.35 -6.09
C THR A 131 -7.96 -4.18 -5.73
N SER A 132 -7.44 -5.07 -4.89
CA SER A 132 -6.02 -5.17 -4.51
C SER A 132 -5.29 -6.33 -5.21
N ARG A 133 -5.89 -6.90 -6.26
CA ARG A 133 -5.33 -7.97 -7.08
C ARG A 133 -5.55 -7.72 -8.57
N PRO A 134 -4.78 -8.36 -9.46
CA PRO A 134 -5.08 -8.38 -10.90
C PRO A 134 -6.46 -8.98 -11.19
N LEU A 135 -7.02 -8.63 -12.35
CA LEU A 135 -8.23 -9.24 -12.87
C LEU A 135 -7.99 -10.71 -13.24
N LYS A 136 -8.97 -11.55 -12.99
CA LYS A 136 -9.02 -12.89 -13.56
C LYS A 136 -9.44 -12.82 -15.03
N ALA A 137 -9.10 -13.84 -15.84
CA ALA A 137 -9.44 -13.86 -17.25
C ALA A 137 -10.95 -13.67 -17.52
N ALA A 138 -11.83 -14.31 -16.75
CA ALA A 138 -13.27 -14.14 -16.87
C ALA A 138 -13.75 -12.72 -16.55
N GLU A 139 -13.13 -12.04 -15.60
CA GLU A 139 -13.46 -10.65 -15.23
C GLU A 139 -13.07 -9.69 -16.36
N ALA A 140 -11.90 -9.89 -16.97
CA ALA A 140 -11.47 -9.12 -18.13
C ALA A 140 -12.37 -9.38 -19.36
N GLN A 141 -12.77 -10.64 -19.61
CA GLN A 141 -13.70 -11.00 -20.68
C GLN A 141 -15.10 -10.41 -20.49
N ALA A 142 -15.52 -10.18 -19.25
CA ALA A 142 -16.76 -9.48 -18.92
C ALA A 142 -16.69 -7.96 -19.17
N GLY A 143 -15.59 -7.44 -19.72
CA GLY A 143 -15.43 -6.02 -20.07
C GLY A 143 -14.94 -5.13 -18.91
N VAL A 144 -14.55 -5.72 -17.77
CA VAL A 144 -14.00 -4.93 -16.66
C VAL A 144 -12.64 -4.36 -17.05
N GLN A 145 -12.47 -3.04 -16.85
CA GLN A 145 -11.20 -2.34 -17.04
C GLN A 145 -10.53 -2.05 -15.70
N LEU A 146 -9.23 -2.32 -15.61
CA LEU A 146 -8.43 -2.05 -14.40
C LEU A 146 -7.73 -0.70 -14.52
N VAL A 147 -8.01 0.19 -13.59
CA VAL A 147 -7.33 1.49 -13.46
C VAL A 147 -6.39 1.42 -12.26
N PRO A 148 -5.07 1.38 -12.44
CA PRO A 148 -4.12 1.38 -11.33
C PRO A 148 -4.06 2.77 -10.68
N ILE A 149 -4.38 2.85 -9.38
CA ILE A 149 -4.43 4.12 -8.62
C ILE A 149 -3.32 4.23 -7.57
N ALA A 150 -2.77 3.11 -7.10
CA ALA A 150 -1.72 3.08 -6.10
C ALA A 150 -0.88 1.80 -6.24
N LYS A 151 0.31 1.80 -5.63
CA LYS A 151 1.15 0.61 -5.42
C LYS A 151 1.10 0.25 -3.96
N ASP A 152 0.99 -1.04 -3.68
CA ASP A 152 1.03 -1.60 -2.33
C ASP A 152 2.11 -2.67 -2.23
N ALA A 153 2.48 -3.04 -1.00
CA ALA A 153 3.47 -4.07 -0.72
C ALA A 153 2.94 -5.05 0.32
N ILE A 154 3.23 -6.33 0.11
CA ILE A 154 2.95 -7.38 1.09
C ILE A 154 4.21 -7.57 1.93
N ALA A 155 4.07 -7.46 3.25
CA ALA A 155 5.12 -7.78 4.21
C ALA A 155 4.85 -9.13 4.87
N VAL A 156 5.88 -9.98 4.92
CA VAL A 156 5.87 -11.19 5.74
C VAL A 156 6.45 -10.82 7.10
N VAL A 157 5.70 -11.06 8.15
CA VAL A 157 6.09 -10.69 9.51
C VAL A 157 6.26 -11.95 10.37
N VAL A 158 7.11 -11.85 11.39
CA VAL A 158 7.25 -12.87 12.42
C VAL A 158 6.85 -12.28 13.77
N GLY A 159 6.45 -13.14 14.72
CA GLY A 159 6.11 -12.70 16.06
C GLY A 159 7.27 -11.96 16.74
N ILE A 160 6.96 -11.00 17.63
CA ILE A 160 7.95 -10.16 18.31
C ILE A 160 9.00 -10.97 19.06
N ASN A 161 8.62 -12.12 19.59
CA ASN A 161 9.49 -13.03 20.34
C ASN A 161 10.16 -14.10 19.46
N ASN A 162 10.01 -14.01 18.12
CA ASN A 162 10.67 -14.95 17.23
C ASN A 162 12.18 -14.68 17.24
N PRO A 163 13.02 -15.69 17.50
CA PRO A 163 14.47 -15.53 17.55
C PRO A 163 15.11 -15.33 16.17
N PHE A 164 14.41 -15.66 15.06
CA PHE A 164 14.92 -15.45 13.71
C PHE A 164 15.03 -13.96 13.39
N LYS A 165 16.26 -13.51 13.11
CA LYS A 165 16.57 -12.12 12.73
C LYS A 165 17.23 -12.01 11.37
N GLY A 166 17.28 -13.12 10.63
CA GLY A 166 17.87 -13.18 9.30
C GLY A 166 16.97 -12.63 8.19
N ASN A 167 17.49 -12.64 6.98
CA ASN A 167 16.74 -12.36 5.77
C ASN A 167 16.31 -13.66 5.09
N LEU A 168 15.13 -13.63 4.46
CA LEU A 168 14.64 -14.75 3.65
C LEU A 168 14.59 -14.32 2.18
N THR A 169 14.96 -15.23 1.29
CA THR A 169 14.69 -15.05 -0.13
C THR A 169 13.21 -15.30 -0.45
N LYS A 170 12.75 -14.83 -1.61
CA LYS A 170 11.37 -15.10 -2.05
C LYS A 170 11.09 -16.59 -2.19
N GLU A 171 12.08 -17.36 -2.64
CA GLU A 171 12.04 -18.81 -2.78
C GLU A 171 11.87 -19.49 -1.42
N GLN A 172 12.66 -19.07 -0.42
CA GLN A 172 12.54 -19.58 0.95
C GLN A 172 11.19 -19.28 1.55
N VAL A 173 10.67 -18.05 1.38
CA VAL A 173 9.31 -17.70 1.83
C VAL A 173 8.28 -18.59 1.16
N ARG A 174 8.34 -18.77 -0.16
CA ARG A 174 7.45 -19.69 -0.89
C ARG A 174 7.52 -21.11 -0.36
N ASP A 175 8.73 -21.63 -0.13
CA ASP A 175 8.95 -23.00 0.32
C ASP A 175 8.48 -23.21 1.78
N ILE A 176 8.53 -22.17 2.62
CA ILE A 176 7.90 -22.17 3.96
C ILE A 176 6.38 -22.30 3.83
N TYR A 177 5.73 -21.47 2.99
CA TYR A 177 4.28 -21.53 2.80
C TYR A 177 3.80 -22.81 2.12
N GLN A 178 4.67 -23.48 1.34
CA GLN A 178 4.42 -24.80 0.74
C GLN A 178 4.72 -25.97 1.68
N GLY A 179 5.21 -25.71 2.90
CA GLY A 179 5.56 -26.75 3.85
C GLY A 179 6.83 -27.55 3.53
N LYS A 180 7.68 -27.07 2.60
CA LYS A 180 8.97 -27.69 2.29
C LYS A 180 10.05 -27.31 3.30
N ILE A 181 10.01 -26.08 3.80
CA ILE A 181 10.84 -25.58 4.89
C ILE A 181 9.94 -25.45 6.11
N THR A 182 10.21 -26.28 7.12
CA THR A 182 9.35 -26.41 8.31
C THR A 182 10.09 -26.06 9.61
N ASN A 183 11.39 -25.77 9.54
CA ASN A 183 12.21 -25.46 10.70
C ASN A 183 13.11 -24.25 10.39
N TRP A 184 13.23 -23.33 11.34
CA TRP A 184 14.06 -22.14 11.18
C TRP A 184 15.54 -22.45 10.93
N SER A 185 16.05 -23.59 11.44
CA SER A 185 17.43 -24.01 11.18
C SER A 185 17.74 -24.23 9.69
N GLN A 186 16.76 -24.53 8.87
CA GLN A 186 16.93 -24.72 7.43
C GLN A 186 17.19 -23.39 6.68
N VAL A 187 16.96 -22.26 7.33
CA VAL A 187 17.17 -20.93 6.79
C VAL A 187 18.14 -20.07 7.65
N GLY A 188 18.95 -20.75 8.47
CA GLY A 188 19.99 -20.08 9.29
C GLY A 188 19.49 -19.57 10.64
N GLY A 189 18.32 -19.99 11.07
CA GLY A 189 17.77 -19.72 12.41
C GLY A 189 18.09 -20.81 13.43
N THR A 190 17.45 -20.72 14.58
CA THR A 190 17.54 -21.74 15.64
C THR A 190 16.74 -22.99 15.29
N ASN A 191 17.05 -24.13 15.94
CA ASN A 191 16.28 -25.37 15.73
C ASN A 191 14.89 -25.28 16.39
N GLN A 192 13.97 -24.64 15.69
CA GLN A 192 12.56 -24.48 16.10
C GLN A 192 11.63 -24.64 14.90
N PRO A 193 10.46 -25.27 15.11
CA PRO A 193 9.49 -25.44 14.02
C PRO A 193 8.91 -24.08 13.56
N ILE A 194 8.66 -23.97 12.26
CA ILE A 194 7.94 -22.84 11.67
C ILE A 194 6.46 -23.15 11.72
N LYS A 195 5.68 -22.25 12.35
CA LYS A 195 4.22 -22.25 12.28
C LYS A 195 3.77 -21.15 11.34
N VAL A 196 3.27 -21.53 10.17
CA VAL A 196 2.68 -20.59 9.20
C VAL A 196 1.29 -20.17 9.69
N ILE A 197 0.98 -18.88 9.60
CA ILE A 197 -0.31 -18.29 9.94
C ILE A 197 -0.75 -17.48 8.71
N ASN A 198 -1.99 -17.68 8.27
CA ASN A 198 -2.65 -16.96 7.18
C ASN A 198 -3.76 -16.07 7.74
#